data_673d28d7a241b0f74c9eec68bba66f45
#
_entry.id   673d28d7a241b0f74c9eec68bba66f45
#
_cell.length_a   1.000
_cell.length_b   1.000
_cell.length_c   1.000
_cell.angle_alpha   90.00
_cell.angle_beta   90.00
_cell.angle_gamma   90.00
#
_symmetry.space_group_name_H-M   'P 1'
#
loop_
_entity.id
_entity.type
_entity.pdbx_description
1 polymer ?
#
loop_
_entity_poly.entity_id
_entity_poly.type
_entity_poly.pdbx_seq_one_letter_code
_entity_poly.pdbx_strand_id
1 'polypeptide(L)'
;MRLLKRLLNGPALVACLFSICANPAAALSCLPWGPGDAYLQAANSESVFNIIAGKLQFDESLLPQSHSDNPNDTPPLTRIPARLSGKMLEGKYFSKRVSVPALLEVECLGPWCGGMASGADLLFFAEQRGNELIVRASACGGFTFADTSEVRRQILDCHLGRACEPALPR
;
A
#
# COMPACT_ATOMS: atom_id res chain seq x y z
N MET A 1 -78.28 -4.93 -36.76
CA MET A 1 -77.62 -3.66 -36.68
C MET A 1 -76.41 -3.96 -35.84
N ARG A 2 -75.31 -4.23 -36.42
CA ARG A 2 -74.16 -3.45 -36.86
C ARG A 2 -73.51 -2.64 -35.72
N LEU A 3 -72.21 -2.88 -35.61
CA LEU A 3 -71.18 -2.15 -34.83
C LEU A 3 -70.88 -2.84 -33.47
N LEU A 4 -69.75 -3.30 -33.16
CA LEU A 4 -68.44 -2.72 -33.38
C LEU A 4 -67.35 -3.81 -33.22
N LYS A 5 -66.74 -4.23 -34.32
CA LYS A 5 -65.45 -4.79 -34.32
C LYS A 5 -64.45 -3.63 -34.41
N ARG A 6 -63.74 -3.32 -33.40
CA ARG A 6 -62.42 -2.67 -33.55
C ARG A 6 -61.61 -2.76 -32.26
N LEU A 7 -60.44 -3.21 -32.49
CA LEU A 7 -59.20 -2.76 -31.87
C LEU A 7 -58.72 -3.49 -30.64
N LEU A 8 -58.01 -4.55 -30.92
CA LEU A 8 -56.93 -5.01 -30.06
C LEU A 8 -55.72 -5.22 -30.92
N ASN A 9 -55.09 -4.12 -31.38
CA ASN A 9 -53.71 -4.08 -31.82
C ASN A 9 -52.98 -3.07 -30.95
N GLY A 10 -52.57 -3.53 -29.77
CA GLY A 10 -51.58 -2.86 -28.95
C GLY A 10 -50.23 -3.51 -29.21
N PRO A 11 -49.18 -2.76 -29.53
CA PRO A 11 -47.85 -3.34 -29.63
C PRO A 11 -47.44 -3.85 -28.25
N ALA A 12 -47.17 -5.15 -28.16
CA ALA A 12 -46.56 -5.77 -26.99
C ALA A 12 -45.22 -5.09 -26.76
N LEU A 13 -45.17 -4.24 -25.75
CA LEU A 13 -43.89 -3.72 -25.22
C LEU A 13 -43.15 -4.89 -24.63
N VAL A 14 -42.26 -5.46 -25.40
CA VAL A 14 -41.23 -6.39 -24.90
C VAL A 14 -40.26 -5.55 -24.08
N ALA A 15 -40.55 -5.43 -22.80
CA ALA A 15 -39.60 -4.92 -21.83
C ALA A 15 -38.47 -5.95 -21.73
N CYS A 16 -37.40 -5.78 -22.52
CA CYS A 16 -36.14 -6.46 -22.30
C CYS A 16 -35.62 -6.01 -20.93
N LEU A 17 -35.90 -6.82 -19.93
CA LEU A 17 -35.18 -6.82 -18.65
C LEU A 17 -33.73 -7.20 -18.93
N PHE A 18 -32.91 -6.21 -19.26
CA PHE A 18 -31.46 -6.33 -19.14
C PHE A 18 -31.18 -6.48 -17.64
N SER A 19 -31.18 -7.70 -17.16
CA SER A 19 -30.54 -8.05 -15.89
C SER A 19 -29.04 -7.77 -16.05
N ILE A 20 -28.64 -6.55 -15.71
CA ILE A 20 -27.23 -6.21 -15.52
C ILE A 20 -26.79 -7.07 -14.35
N CYS A 21 -26.10 -8.16 -14.63
CA CYS A 21 -25.30 -8.89 -13.65
C CYS A 21 -24.18 -7.94 -13.22
N ALA A 22 -24.47 -7.07 -12.25
CA ALA A 22 -23.46 -6.31 -11.56
C ALA A 22 -22.62 -7.33 -10.78
N ASN A 23 -21.50 -7.76 -11.33
CA ASN A 23 -20.49 -8.42 -10.54
C ASN A 23 -20.13 -7.46 -9.41
N PRO A 24 -20.18 -7.89 -8.13
CA PRO A 24 -19.70 -7.05 -7.04
C PRO A 24 -18.23 -6.74 -7.34
N ALA A 25 -17.93 -5.48 -7.64
CA ALA A 25 -16.57 -5.02 -7.74
C ALA A 25 -15.99 -5.11 -6.32
N ALA A 26 -15.19 -6.14 -6.05
CA ALA A 26 -14.44 -6.22 -4.81
C ALA A 26 -13.43 -5.07 -4.84
N ALA A 27 -13.66 -4.03 -4.05
CA ALA A 27 -12.74 -2.91 -3.89
C ALA A 27 -12.05 -3.05 -2.53
N LEU A 28 -10.73 -2.93 -2.52
CA LEU A 28 -9.98 -2.83 -1.27
C LEU A 28 -10.22 -1.43 -0.70
N SER A 29 -10.73 -1.37 0.53
CA SER A 29 -10.91 -0.12 1.28
C SER A 29 -9.87 -0.07 2.39
N CYS A 30 -8.89 0.82 2.26
CA CYS A 30 -7.87 1.02 3.27
C CYS A 30 -8.25 2.17 4.21
N LEU A 31 -8.00 2.02 5.50
CA LEU A 31 -8.06 3.13 6.44
C LEU A 31 -6.95 4.13 6.12
N PRO A 32 -7.20 5.44 6.29
CA PRO A 32 -6.15 6.44 6.20
C PRO A 32 -4.95 6.08 7.08
N TRP A 33 -3.77 6.17 6.50
CA TRP A 33 -2.51 5.81 7.14
C TRP A 33 -1.43 6.82 6.75
N GLY A 34 -0.74 7.34 7.75
CA GLY A 34 0.26 8.37 7.57
C GLY A 34 1.59 8.09 8.28
N PRO A 35 2.58 8.97 8.09
CA PRO A 35 3.88 8.85 8.74
C PRO A 35 3.82 8.80 10.27
N GLY A 36 2.86 9.52 10.88
CA GLY A 36 2.63 9.50 12.32
C GLY A 36 2.15 8.13 12.81
N ASP A 37 1.23 7.49 12.06
CA ASP A 37 0.75 6.14 12.40
C ASP A 37 1.88 5.12 12.33
N ALA A 38 2.69 5.17 11.26
CA ALA A 38 3.83 4.30 11.08
C ALA A 38 4.87 4.48 12.20
N TYR A 39 5.16 5.74 12.58
CA TYR A 39 6.06 6.03 13.69
C TYR A 39 5.54 5.45 15.00
N LEU A 40 4.29 5.72 15.35
CA LEU A 40 3.68 5.22 16.59
C LEU A 40 3.63 3.70 16.63
N GLN A 41 3.31 3.06 15.52
CA GLN A 41 3.33 1.60 15.42
C GLN A 41 4.74 1.04 15.57
N ALA A 42 5.74 1.63 14.90
CA ALA A 42 7.13 1.21 15.02
C ALA A 42 7.67 1.40 16.44
N ALA A 43 7.35 2.53 17.08
CA ALA A 43 7.78 2.84 18.44
C ALA A 43 7.16 1.93 19.51
N ASN A 44 5.93 1.43 19.27
CA ASN A 44 5.23 0.51 20.17
C ASN A 44 5.48 -0.98 19.83
N SER A 45 6.29 -1.27 18.82
CA SER A 45 6.63 -2.63 18.41
C SER A 45 7.78 -3.19 19.26
N GLU A 46 7.80 -4.50 19.43
CA GLU A 46 8.98 -5.22 19.97
C GLU A 46 10.14 -5.28 18.96
N SER A 47 9.84 -5.08 17.69
CA SER A 47 10.85 -5.03 16.62
C SER A 47 11.56 -3.68 16.60
N VAL A 48 12.84 -3.70 16.25
CA VAL A 48 13.63 -2.48 16.04
C VAL A 48 13.43 -1.99 14.61
N PHE A 49 13.06 -0.72 14.45
CA PHE A 49 12.94 -0.07 13.17
C PHE A 49 14.01 0.98 12.96
N ASN A 50 14.62 0.96 11.78
CA ASN A 50 15.56 1.99 11.32
C ASN A 50 14.82 2.91 10.33
N ILE A 51 14.83 4.21 10.59
CA ILE A 51 14.19 5.19 9.70
C ILE A 51 15.24 5.69 8.71
N ILE A 52 15.05 5.41 7.43
CA ILE A 52 16.04 5.69 6.37
C ILE A 52 15.37 6.44 5.22
N ALA A 53 15.93 7.61 4.89
CA ALA A 53 15.57 8.35 3.68
C ALA A 53 16.55 7.98 2.56
N GLY A 54 16.06 7.44 1.45
CA GLY A 54 16.93 6.95 0.39
C GLY A 54 16.23 6.16 -0.69
N LYS A 55 16.94 5.16 -1.23
CA LYS A 55 16.50 4.36 -2.38
C LYS A 55 16.63 2.87 -2.07
N LEU A 56 15.60 2.12 -2.46
CA LEU A 56 15.64 0.66 -2.48
C LEU A 56 15.79 0.21 -3.93
N GLN A 57 16.87 -0.51 -4.23
CA GLN A 57 17.13 -1.07 -5.55
C GLN A 57 16.85 -2.57 -5.54
N PHE A 58 16.03 -3.04 -6.45
CA PHE A 58 15.65 -4.44 -6.60
C PHE A 58 15.24 -4.74 -8.03
N ASP A 59 15.10 -6.00 -8.38
CA ASP A 59 14.59 -6.44 -9.68
C ASP A 59 13.07 -6.39 -9.68
N GLU A 60 12.49 -5.44 -10.42
CA GLU A 60 11.04 -5.25 -10.52
C GLU A 60 10.32 -6.41 -11.21
N SER A 61 11.02 -7.24 -11.98
CA SER A 61 10.43 -8.42 -12.61
C SER A 61 10.02 -9.49 -11.59
N LEU A 62 10.56 -9.41 -10.36
CA LEU A 62 10.23 -10.29 -9.24
C LEU A 62 8.98 -9.85 -8.46
N LEU A 63 8.41 -8.70 -8.78
CA LEU A 63 7.17 -8.25 -8.14
C LEU A 63 6.04 -9.24 -8.41
N PRO A 64 5.18 -9.51 -7.42
CA PRO A 64 4.07 -10.43 -7.61
C PRO A 64 3.12 -9.92 -8.67
N GLN A 65 2.71 -10.81 -9.57
CA GLN A 65 1.65 -10.50 -10.53
C GLN A 65 0.30 -10.59 -9.83
N SER A 66 -0.52 -9.58 -10.08
CA SER A 66 -1.89 -9.56 -9.58
C SER A 66 -2.78 -10.45 -10.46
N HIS A 67 -3.45 -11.42 -9.88
CA HIS A 67 -4.36 -12.32 -10.57
C HIS A 67 -5.81 -12.00 -10.19
N SER A 68 -6.46 -11.12 -10.98
CA SER A 68 -7.85 -10.73 -10.75
C SER A 68 -8.85 -11.87 -11.00
N ASP A 69 -8.51 -12.79 -11.91
CA ASP A 69 -9.38 -13.89 -12.31
C ASP A 69 -9.42 -15.00 -11.25
N ASN A 70 -8.31 -15.23 -10.57
CA ASN A 70 -8.21 -16.11 -9.42
C ASN A 70 -7.32 -15.50 -8.33
N PRO A 71 -7.90 -14.80 -7.36
CA PRO A 71 -7.14 -14.15 -6.28
C PRO A 71 -6.26 -15.11 -5.46
N ASN A 72 -6.60 -16.42 -5.45
CA ASN A 72 -5.83 -17.43 -4.74
C ASN A 72 -4.48 -17.76 -5.41
N ASP A 73 -4.31 -17.37 -6.68
CA ASP A 73 -3.05 -17.55 -7.41
C ASP A 73 -2.04 -16.44 -7.10
N THR A 74 -2.48 -15.37 -6.44
CA THR A 74 -1.59 -14.29 -5.98
C THR A 74 -0.93 -14.69 -4.66
N PRO A 75 0.41 -14.78 -4.60
CA PRO A 75 1.10 -15.13 -3.37
C PRO A 75 0.84 -14.07 -2.28
N PRO A 76 0.47 -14.45 -1.06
CA PRO A 76 0.19 -13.48 0.01
C PRO A 76 1.43 -12.71 0.46
N LEU A 77 2.62 -13.26 0.24
CA LEU A 77 3.90 -12.65 0.57
C LEU A 77 4.96 -13.05 -0.46
N THR A 78 5.61 -12.06 -1.06
CA THR A 78 6.75 -12.25 -1.95
C THR A 78 7.98 -11.58 -1.34
N ARG A 79 9.13 -12.28 -1.32
CA ARG A 79 10.40 -11.79 -0.80
C ARG A 79 11.37 -11.56 -1.94
N ILE A 80 11.88 -10.33 -2.06
CA ILE A 80 12.73 -9.90 -3.15
C ILE A 80 14.06 -9.38 -2.57
N PRO A 81 15.22 -9.95 -2.95
CA PRO A 81 16.49 -9.41 -2.58
C PRO A 81 16.66 -7.97 -3.09
N ALA A 82 17.16 -7.10 -2.22
CA ALA A 82 17.27 -5.68 -2.50
C ALA A 82 18.54 -5.08 -1.90
N ARG A 83 18.82 -3.83 -2.26
CA ARG A 83 19.85 -3.00 -1.65
C ARG A 83 19.25 -1.68 -1.22
N LEU A 84 19.34 -1.39 0.06
CA LEU A 84 18.88 -0.13 0.64
C LEU A 84 20.07 0.81 0.81
N SER A 85 19.98 2.00 0.21
CA SER A 85 21.00 3.03 0.29
C SER A 85 20.37 4.38 0.64
N GLY A 86 21.03 5.17 1.50
CA GLY A 86 20.48 6.44 1.91
C GLY A 86 21.13 7.01 3.16
N LYS A 87 20.32 7.76 3.90
CA LYS A 87 20.71 8.33 5.20
C LYS A 87 19.70 7.89 6.27
N MET A 88 20.21 7.26 7.31
CA MET A 88 19.45 6.87 8.49
C MET A 88 19.28 8.06 9.42
N LEU A 89 18.13 8.15 10.05
CA LEU A 89 17.84 9.08 11.13
C LEU A 89 18.68 8.74 12.36
N GLU A 90 19.48 9.70 12.81
CA GLU A 90 20.28 9.62 14.01
C GLU A 90 20.16 10.93 14.79
N GLY A 91 19.64 10.85 16.00
CA GLY A 91 19.28 12.03 16.76
C GLY A 91 18.24 12.90 16.06
N LYS A 92 18.62 14.09 15.58
CA LYS A 92 17.70 15.04 14.92
C LYS A 92 17.85 15.06 13.40
N TYR A 93 18.75 14.26 12.82
CA TYR A 93 19.15 14.42 11.42
C TYR A 93 19.21 13.09 10.68
N PHE A 94 18.85 13.13 9.42
CA PHE A 94 19.15 12.04 8.48
C PHE A 94 20.62 12.19 8.05
N SER A 95 21.55 11.67 8.86
CA SER A 95 22.99 11.91 8.72
C SER A 95 23.81 10.65 8.46
N LYS A 96 23.47 9.54 9.09
CA LYS A 96 24.25 8.30 9.01
C LYS A 96 24.04 7.62 7.65
N ARG A 97 25.10 7.61 6.85
CA ARG A 97 25.07 6.95 5.54
C ARG A 97 24.96 5.44 5.70
N VAL A 98 24.06 4.85 4.92
CA VAL A 98 23.86 3.39 4.84
C VAL A 98 23.87 2.94 3.39
N SER A 99 24.45 1.75 3.14
CA SER A 99 24.35 1.04 1.86
C SER A 99 24.52 -0.43 2.14
N VAL A 100 23.39 -1.12 2.35
CA VAL A 100 23.37 -2.48 2.88
C VAL A 100 22.45 -3.38 2.06
N PRO A 101 22.70 -4.71 2.05
CA PRO A 101 21.68 -5.66 1.60
C PRO A 101 20.42 -5.51 2.44
N ALA A 102 19.27 -5.69 1.79
CA ALA A 102 17.97 -5.65 2.40
C ALA A 102 17.05 -6.67 1.71
N LEU A 103 15.92 -6.96 2.32
CA LEU A 103 14.86 -7.77 1.76
C LEU A 103 13.61 -6.92 1.61
N LEU A 104 13.04 -6.88 0.41
CA LEU A 104 11.71 -6.31 0.17
C LEU A 104 10.67 -7.41 0.38
N GLU A 105 9.80 -7.24 1.36
CA GLU A 105 8.62 -8.07 1.56
C GLU A 105 7.40 -7.36 0.94
N VAL A 106 6.86 -7.95 -0.14
CA VAL A 106 5.64 -7.47 -0.80
C VAL A 106 4.48 -8.30 -0.31
N GLU A 107 3.54 -7.65 0.36
CA GLU A 107 2.33 -8.26 0.89
C GLU A 107 1.16 -8.04 -0.07
N CYS A 108 0.37 -9.10 -0.29
CA CYS A 108 -0.85 -9.05 -1.09
C CYS A 108 -2.07 -9.43 -0.27
N LEU A 109 -3.15 -8.68 -0.46
CA LEU A 109 -4.49 -8.97 0.06
C LEU A 109 -5.37 -9.40 -1.11
N GLY A 110 -5.40 -10.68 -1.40
CA GLY A 110 -5.99 -11.21 -2.63
C GLY A 110 -5.26 -10.64 -3.85
N PRO A 111 -5.95 -10.02 -4.82
CA PRO A 111 -5.31 -9.48 -6.02
C PRO A 111 -4.58 -8.14 -5.79
N TRP A 112 -4.72 -7.52 -4.63
CA TRP A 112 -4.10 -6.22 -4.33
C TRP A 112 -2.76 -6.42 -3.62
N CYS A 113 -1.69 -6.11 -4.32
CA CYS A 113 -0.34 -6.19 -3.78
C CYS A 113 0.20 -4.80 -3.45
N GLY A 114 1.04 -4.74 -2.43
CA GLY A 114 1.91 -3.61 -2.22
C GLY A 114 2.89 -3.45 -3.37
N GLY A 115 3.48 -2.27 -3.50
CA GLY A 115 4.48 -2.05 -4.52
C GLY A 115 5.18 -0.71 -4.34
N MET A 116 6.33 -0.61 -4.99
CA MET A 116 7.10 0.62 -5.12
C MET A 116 7.95 0.52 -6.39
N ALA A 117 8.40 1.65 -6.91
CA ALA A 117 9.38 1.67 -7.99
C ALA A 117 10.79 1.49 -7.43
N SER A 118 11.60 0.65 -8.08
CA SER A 118 13.01 0.48 -7.77
C SER A 118 13.77 1.79 -7.97
N GLY A 119 14.56 2.19 -6.98
CA GLY A 119 15.37 3.41 -7.04
C GLY A 119 14.61 4.72 -6.81
N ALA A 120 13.32 4.68 -6.46
CA ALA A 120 12.57 5.86 -6.07
C ALA A 120 13.10 6.46 -4.76
N ASP A 121 12.97 7.79 -4.62
CA ASP A 121 13.32 8.50 -3.39
C ASP A 121 12.20 8.34 -2.36
N LEU A 122 12.44 7.49 -1.36
CA LEU A 122 11.46 7.11 -0.36
C LEU A 122 12.03 7.22 1.06
N LEU A 123 11.12 7.33 2.01
CA LEU A 123 11.42 7.21 3.43
C LEU A 123 10.89 5.86 3.93
N PHE A 124 11.77 5.08 4.50
CA PHE A 124 11.52 3.71 4.95
C PHE A 124 11.60 3.60 6.47
N PHE A 125 10.66 2.88 7.06
CA PHE A 125 10.82 2.25 8.36
C PHE A 125 11.26 0.81 8.11
N ALA A 126 12.56 0.58 8.05
CA ALA A 126 13.13 -0.73 7.80
C ALA A 126 13.26 -1.52 9.11
N GLU A 127 12.57 -2.65 9.21
CA GLU A 127 12.64 -3.53 10.38
C GLU A 127 14.00 -4.24 10.41
N GLN A 128 14.64 -4.23 11.57
CA GLN A 128 15.85 -5.01 11.81
C GLN A 128 15.47 -6.44 12.21
N ARG A 129 15.80 -7.40 11.37
CA ARG A 129 15.56 -8.81 11.67
C ARG A 129 16.88 -9.57 11.61
N GLY A 130 17.49 -9.80 12.78
CA GLY A 130 18.86 -10.28 12.86
C GLY A 130 19.83 -9.29 12.20
N ASN A 131 20.59 -9.75 11.20
CA ASN A 131 21.55 -8.92 10.45
C ASN A 131 20.96 -8.31 9.17
N GLU A 132 19.68 -8.47 8.94
CA GLU A 132 19.00 -8.07 7.70
C GLU A 132 18.02 -6.92 7.94
N LEU A 133 17.92 -6.00 6.99
CA LEU A 133 16.89 -4.97 6.98
C LEU A 133 15.75 -5.42 6.10
N ILE A 134 14.54 -5.41 6.65
CA ILE A 134 13.31 -5.75 5.95
C ILE A 134 12.55 -4.47 5.63
N VAL A 135 12.29 -4.23 4.35
CA VAL A 135 11.40 -3.19 3.85
C VAL A 135 10.09 -3.85 3.45
N ARG A 136 8.97 -3.33 3.95
CA ARG A 136 7.63 -3.87 3.62
C ARG A 136 6.89 -2.95 2.67
N ALA A 137 6.28 -3.55 1.66
CA ALA A 137 5.31 -2.94 0.77
C ALA A 137 3.97 -3.65 0.95
N SER A 138 2.95 -2.92 1.39
CA SER A 138 1.60 -3.43 1.61
C SER A 138 0.61 -2.71 0.73
N ALA A 139 -0.49 -3.37 0.36
CA ALA A 139 -1.55 -2.81 -0.48
C ALA A 139 -2.26 -1.61 0.18
N CYS A 140 -2.27 -1.53 1.51
CA CYS A 140 -2.96 -0.48 2.28
C CYS A 140 -1.99 0.48 2.99
N GLY A 141 -0.86 0.81 2.38
CA GLY A 141 0.16 1.64 3.01
C GLY A 141 1.07 0.84 3.94
N GLY A 142 1.67 1.48 4.90
CA GLY A 142 2.57 0.79 5.84
C GLY A 142 3.77 1.63 6.23
N PHE A 143 4.95 1.07 6.02
CA PHE A 143 6.21 1.59 6.53
C PHE A 143 7.09 2.27 5.47
N THR A 144 6.47 2.72 4.36
CA THR A 144 7.18 3.38 3.25
C THR A 144 6.38 4.57 2.75
N PHE A 145 7.03 5.72 2.60
CA PHE A 145 6.43 6.98 2.20
C PHE A 145 7.28 7.68 1.14
N ALA A 146 6.68 8.58 0.36
CA ALA A 146 7.46 9.48 -0.49
C ALA A 146 8.39 10.35 0.37
N ASP A 147 9.65 10.48 -0.02
CA ASP A 147 10.63 11.28 0.72
C ASP A 147 10.43 12.77 0.43
N THR A 148 9.52 13.40 1.16
CA THR A 148 9.21 14.82 1.07
C THR A 148 9.62 15.56 2.34
N SER A 149 9.79 16.87 2.25
CA SER A 149 10.06 17.72 3.42
C SER A 149 8.98 17.62 4.47
N GLU A 150 7.72 17.47 4.05
CA GLU A 150 6.57 17.31 4.95
C GLU A 150 6.61 15.99 5.71
N VAL A 151 6.84 14.86 5.02
CA VAL A 151 6.97 13.54 5.63
C VAL A 151 8.15 13.52 6.62
N ARG A 152 9.30 14.06 6.20
CA ARG A 152 10.47 14.18 7.10
C ARG A 152 10.16 15.00 8.34
N ARG A 153 9.45 16.11 8.20
CA ARG A 153 9.05 16.96 9.33
C ARG A 153 8.16 16.20 10.30
N GLN A 154 7.11 15.54 9.83
CA GLN A 154 6.19 14.74 10.66
C GLN A 154 6.94 13.65 11.43
N ILE A 155 7.82 12.91 10.77
CA ILE A 155 8.65 11.89 11.41
C ILE A 155 9.56 12.49 12.48
N LEU A 156 10.20 13.64 12.20
CA LEU A 156 11.06 14.31 13.17
C LEU A 156 10.27 14.85 14.36
N ASP A 157 9.06 15.33 14.15
CA ASP A 157 8.19 15.79 15.22
C ASP A 157 7.84 14.63 16.18
N CYS A 158 7.45 13.48 15.62
CA CYS A 158 7.24 12.26 16.41
C CYS A 158 8.51 11.84 17.15
N HIS A 159 9.65 11.79 16.43
CA HIS A 159 10.93 11.29 16.96
C HIS A 159 11.49 12.15 18.11
N LEU A 160 11.22 13.45 18.08
CA LEU A 160 11.66 14.41 19.08
C LEU A 160 10.65 14.61 20.22
N GLY A 161 9.60 13.79 20.28
CA GLY A 161 8.56 13.87 21.31
C GLY A 161 7.67 15.12 21.19
N ARG A 162 7.59 15.71 19.99
CA ARG A 162 6.65 16.79 19.67
C ARG A 162 5.31 16.19 19.21
N ALA A 163 4.43 17.02 18.62
CA ALA A 163 3.15 16.52 18.11
C ALA A 163 3.37 15.40 17.08
N CYS A 164 2.83 14.22 17.37
CA CYS A 164 2.85 13.06 16.50
C CYS A 164 1.41 12.73 16.11
N GLU A 165 0.98 13.29 14.98
CA GLU A 165 -0.42 13.23 14.56
C GLU A 165 -0.65 12.03 13.65
N PRO A 166 -1.52 11.07 14.04
CA PRO A 166 -1.97 10.02 13.15
C PRO A 166 -2.89 10.60 12.06
N ALA A 167 -3.07 9.88 10.95
CA ALA A 167 -3.93 10.31 9.83
C ALA A 167 -5.41 10.43 10.24
N LEU A 168 -5.83 9.66 11.25
CA LEU A 168 -7.14 9.79 11.90
C LEU A 168 -6.94 10.09 13.38
N PRO A 169 -7.68 11.06 13.94
CA PRO A 169 -7.71 11.29 15.39
C PRO A 169 -8.20 10.02 16.09
N ARG A 170 -7.52 9.64 17.16
CA ARG A 170 -7.91 8.50 18.01
C ARG A 170 -8.79 8.96 19.13
#